data_5646e3f7dcb087b53097517efb703ac6
#
_entry.id   5646e3f7dcb087b53097517efb703ac6
#
_cell.length_a   1.000
_cell.length_b   1.000
_cell.length_c   1.000
_cell.angle_alpha   90.00
_cell.angle_beta   90.00
_cell.angle_gamma   90.00
#
_symmetry.space_group_name_H-M   'P 1'
#
loop_
_entity.id
_entity.type
_entity.pdbx_description
1 polymer ?
#
loop_
_entity_poly.entity_id
_entity_poly.type
_entity_poly.pdbx_seq_one_letter_code
_entity_poly.pdbx_strand_id
1 'polypeptide(L)'
;MTTLLIATRNAHKVAEIQAILGTGFACRPLLAEFPAAPIAVEDADTFAGNALKKAESLSHWLAASLQAGGSRDGHLTIGATRTFVLADDSGLEVDALGGAPGVHSARFAAMESGRDGNSPDADNNAKLLRLLATVPREKRTARFRCALALVEFFPSGDGQKEPHLFDGACEGWIDFAPRGKGGFGYDPLFIPTGRDQSFAELGEDVKNGISHRAKALAGLREWFGRSGGK
;
A
#
# COMPACT_ATOMS: atom_id res chain seq x y z
N MET A 1 4.84 16.16 16.84
CA MET A 1 5.17 15.19 15.78
C MET A 1 3.95 14.33 15.54
N THR A 2 3.51 14.12 14.29
CA THR A 2 2.33 13.33 13.99
C THR A 2 2.68 11.84 13.94
N THR A 3 1.86 11.01 14.60
CA THR A 3 2.02 9.54 14.57
C THR A 3 1.14 8.94 13.49
N LEU A 4 1.72 8.10 12.64
CA LEU A 4 1.03 7.30 11.63
C LEU A 4 1.12 5.81 11.98
N LEU A 5 0.00 5.21 12.32
CA LEU A 5 -0.13 3.77 12.53
C LEU A 5 -0.36 3.12 11.17
N ILE A 6 0.66 2.45 10.63
CA ILE A 6 0.61 1.86 9.29
C ILE A 6 -0.14 0.53 9.33
N ALA A 7 -1.31 0.49 8.71
CA ALA A 7 -2.25 -0.62 8.72
C ALA A 7 -1.93 -1.65 7.61
N THR A 8 -0.75 -2.28 7.67
CA THR A 8 -0.34 -3.34 6.72
C THR A 8 0.57 -4.37 7.39
N ARG A 9 0.48 -5.63 6.93
CA ARG A 9 1.42 -6.71 7.30
C ARG A 9 2.60 -6.82 6.34
N ASN A 10 2.58 -6.08 5.24
CA ASN A 10 3.67 -6.09 4.27
C ASN A 10 4.79 -5.18 4.76
N ALA A 11 5.89 -5.79 5.23
CA ALA A 11 7.06 -5.06 5.74
C ALA A 11 7.72 -4.17 4.69
N HIS A 12 7.68 -4.56 3.40
CA HIS A 12 8.22 -3.73 2.31
C HIS A 12 7.41 -2.43 2.15
N LYS A 13 6.08 -2.50 2.24
CA LYS A 13 5.24 -1.29 2.22
C LYS A 13 5.56 -0.35 3.39
N VAL A 14 5.74 -0.91 4.60
CA VAL A 14 6.12 -0.12 5.77
C VAL A 14 7.46 0.57 5.55
N ALA A 15 8.47 -0.15 5.07
CA ALA A 15 9.80 0.39 4.80
C ALA A 15 9.77 1.52 3.75
N GLU A 16 9.06 1.32 2.64
CA GLU A 16 8.88 2.36 1.61
C GLU A 16 8.17 3.60 2.15
N ILE A 17 7.08 3.44 2.92
CA ILE A 17 6.35 4.57 3.52
C ILE A 17 7.27 5.36 4.46
N GLN A 18 8.02 4.66 5.32
CA GLN A 18 8.97 5.30 6.23
C GLN A 18 10.08 6.04 5.49
N ALA A 19 10.67 5.40 4.47
CA ALA A 19 11.73 6.01 3.66
C ALA A 19 11.23 7.26 2.93
N ILE A 20 10.04 7.21 2.33
CA ILE A 20 9.46 8.34 1.59
C ILE A 20 9.06 9.48 2.53
N LEU A 21 8.43 9.20 3.66
CA LEU A 21 7.97 10.23 4.60
C LEU A 21 9.12 10.83 5.42
N GLY A 22 10.19 10.09 5.64
CA GLY A 22 11.36 10.53 6.42
C GLY A 22 11.01 10.83 7.88
N THR A 23 11.78 11.73 8.51
CA THR A 23 11.69 12.05 9.94
C THR A 23 10.51 12.97 10.31
N GLY A 24 9.74 13.44 9.35
CA GLY A 24 8.58 14.33 9.58
C GLY A 24 7.40 13.65 10.30
N PHE A 25 7.35 12.32 10.26
CA PHE A 25 6.29 11.50 10.85
C PHE A 25 6.87 10.36 11.69
N ALA A 26 6.19 10.02 12.79
CA ALA A 26 6.45 8.80 13.54
C ALA A 26 5.65 7.64 12.91
N CYS A 27 6.23 6.96 11.92
CA CYS A 27 5.59 5.81 11.29
C CYS A 27 5.76 4.56 12.17
N ARG A 28 4.65 3.91 12.54
CA ARG A 28 4.64 2.71 13.39
C ARG A 28 3.80 1.61 12.73
N PRO A 29 4.34 0.39 12.57
CA PRO A 29 3.62 -0.72 11.97
C PRO A 29 2.55 -1.25 12.95
N LEU A 30 1.28 -0.84 12.76
CA LEU A 30 0.17 -1.15 13.65
C LEU A 30 0.06 -2.66 13.95
N LEU A 31 0.14 -3.50 12.91
CA LEU A 31 -0.05 -4.94 13.04
C LEU A 31 1.13 -5.68 13.68
N ALA A 32 2.31 -5.06 13.75
CA ALA A 32 3.44 -5.58 14.52
C ALA A 32 3.31 -5.21 15.99
N GLU A 33 2.80 -4.02 16.29
CA GLU A 33 2.57 -3.56 17.67
C GLU A 33 1.33 -4.21 18.31
N PHE A 34 0.33 -4.52 17.48
CA PHE A 34 -0.91 -5.17 17.91
C PHE A 34 -1.15 -6.47 17.14
N PRO A 35 -0.47 -7.57 17.49
CA PRO A 35 -0.59 -8.84 16.77
C PRO A 35 -2.01 -9.45 16.79
N ALA A 36 -2.81 -9.09 17.80
CA ALA A 36 -4.21 -9.53 17.92
C ALA A 36 -5.18 -8.76 16.98
N ALA A 37 -4.69 -7.74 16.26
CA ALA A 37 -5.54 -6.99 15.34
C ALA A 37 -6.06 -7.89 14.20
N PRO A 38 -7.35 -7.74 13.83
CA PRO A 38 -7.95 -8.58 12.81
C PRO A 38 -7.33 -8.31 11.43
N ILE A 39 -7.46 -9.29 10.55
CA ILE A 39 -7.21 -9.08 9.12
C ILE A 39 -8.43 -8.35 8.57
N ALA A 40 -8.22 -7.15 8.04
CA ALA A 40 -9.29 -6.44 7.37
C ALA A 40 -9.70 -7.16 6.08
N VAL A 41 -11.00 -7.22 5.82
CA VAL A 41 -11.55 -7.82 4.60
C VAL A 41 -11.36 -6.86 3.44
N GLU A 42 -10.67 -7.32 2.38
CA GLU A 42 -10.38 -6.57 1.16
C GLU A 42 -11.25 -7.11 0.00
N ASP A 43 -12.54 -6.80 0.08
CA ASP A 43 -13.59 -7.26 -0.86
C ASP A 43 -14.22 -6.12 -1.68
N ALA A 44 -13.62 -4.92 -1.66
CA ALA A 44 -14.04 -3.84 -2.53
C ALA A 44 -13.45 -3.97 -3.93
N ASP A 45 -14.17 -3.46 -4.94
CA ASP A 45 -13.77 -3.48 -6.34
C ASP A 45 -12.72 -2.41 -6.70
N THR A 46 -12.32 -1.58 -5.72
CA THR A 46 -11.37 -0.49 -5.92
C THR A 46 -10.29 -0.47 -4.84
N PHE A 47 -9.09 -0.02 -5.19
CA PHE A 47 -8.01 0.21 -4.23
C PHE A 47 -8.41 1.18 -3.11
N ALA A 48 -9.09 2.27 -3.47
CA ALA A 48 -9.57 3.25 -2.49
C ALA A 48 -10.57 2.63 -1.50
N GLY A 49 -11.50 1.81 -2.00
CA GLY A 49 -12.47 1.10 -1.16
C GLY A 49 -11.81 0.13 -0.18
N ASN A 50 -10.82 -0.65 -0.65
CA ASN A 50 -10.06 -1.56 0.21
C ASN A 50 -9.20 -0.82 1.23
N ALA A 51 -8.50 0.26 0.83
CA ALA A 51 -7.74 1.08 1.75
C ALA A 51 -8.62 1.68 2.84
N LEU A 52 -9.80 2.20 2.47
CA LEU A 52 -10.75 2.77 3.41
C LEU A 52 -11.26 1.73 4.41
N LYS A 53 -11.78 0.60 3.94
CA LYS A 53 -12.24 -0.51 4.81
C LYS A 53 -11.15 -0.95 5.80
N LYS A 54 -9.91 -1.04 5.33
CA LYS A 54 -8.75 -1.42 6.14
C LYS A 54 -8.47 -0.38 7.24
N ALA A 55 -8.43 0.91 6.90
CA ALA A 55 -8.14 1.98 7.85
C ALA A 55 -9.23 2.09 8.91
N GLU A 56 -10.50 2.09 8.52
CA GLU A 56 -11.65 2.21 9.42
C GLU A 56 -11.78 1.00 10.34
N SER A 57 -11.73 -0.22 9.78
CA SER A 57 -11.83 -1.46 10.57
C SER A 57 -10.77 -1.53 11.66
N LEU A 58 -9.51 -1.22 11.33
CA LEU A 58 -8.41 -1.26 12.28
C LEU A 58 -8.45 -0.10 13.28
N SER A 59 -8.92 1.08 12.88
CA SER A 59 -9.16 2.20 13.78
C SER A 59 -10.23 1.87 14.83
N HIS A 60 -11.36 1.32 14.41
CA HIS A 60 -12.45 0.90 15.31
C HIS A 60 -12.01 -0.20 16.27
N TRP A 61 -11.33 -1.23 15.74
CA TRP A 61 -10.82 -2.32 16.57
C TRP A 61 -9.84 -1.81 17.62
N LEU A 62 -8.93 -0.92 17.26
CA LEU A 62 -7.94 -0.36 18.18
C LEU A 62 -8.62 0.45 19.29
N ALA A 63 -9.61 1.28 18.97
CA ALA A 63 -10.36 2.05 19.95
C ALA A 63 -11.09 1.13 20.94
N ALA A 64 -11.80 0.10 20.46
CA ALA A 64 -12.49 -0.87 21.28
C ALA A 64 -11.52 -1.65 22.17
N SER A 65 -10.35 -2.06 21.65
CA SER A 65 -9.34 -2.80 22.42
C SER A 65 -8.76 -1.97 23.56
N LEU A 66 -8.50 -0.68 23.33
CA LEU A 66 -7.99 0.22 24.37
C LEU A 66 -9.04 0.50 25.47
N GLN A 67 -10.31 0.62 25.12
CA GLN A 67 -11.41 0.79 26.08
C GLN A 67 -11.63 -0.47 26.94
N ALA A 68 -11.46 -1.64 26.37
CA ALA A 68 -11.58 -2.91 27.10
C ALA A 68 -10.41 -3.21 28.07
N GLY A 69 -9.48 -2.28 28.24
CA GLY A 69 -8.29 -2.48 29.08
C GLY A 69 -7.24 -3.38 28.44
N GLY A 70 -7.31 -3.56 27.13
CA GLY A 70 -6.29 -4.27 26.34
C GLY A 70 -4.92 -3.70 26.59
N SER A 71 -3.94 -4.58 26.71
CA SER A 71 -2.60 -4.30 27.22
C SER A 71 -1.97 -3.07 26.55
N ARG A 72 -1.55 -2.13 27.39
CA ARG A 72 -0.67 -0.99 27.01
C ARG A 72 0.80 -1.42 26.98
N ASP A 73 1.07 -2.70 26.65
CA ASP A 73 2.43 -3.26 26.65
C ASP A 73 3.33 -2.74 25.52
N GLY A 74 2.78 -1.94 24.63
CA GLY A 74 3.57 -1.16 23.69
C GLY A 74 3.80 0.25 24.23
N HIS A 75 4.99 0.80 24.03
CA HIS A 75 5.38 2.19 24.32
C HIS A 75 4.57 3.23 23.51
N LEU A 76 3.31 2.92 23.17
CA LEU A 76 2.44 3.82 22.43
C LEU A 76 1.79 4.78 23.44
N THR A 77 2.35 5.97 23.57
CA THR A 77 1.65 7.08 24.20
C THR A 77 0.60 7.60 23.21
N ILE A 78 -0.46 6.80 23.01
CA ILE A 78 -1.61 7.22 22.19
C ILE A 78 -2.33 8.30 22.97
N GLY A 79 -2.41 9.49 22.40
CA GLY A 79 -3.16 10.62 22.97
C GLY A 79 -2.33 11.85 23.33
N ALA A 80 -0.98 11.76 23.38
CA ALA A 80 -0.13 12.93 23.56
C ALA A 80 0.12 13.71 22.26
N THR A 81 -0.10 13.07 21.10
CA THR A 81 0.07 13.65 19.76
C THR A 81 -1.07 13.24 18.86
N ARG A 82 -1.37 14.04 17.82
CA ARG A 82 -2.32 13.62 16.78
C ARG A 82 -1.87 12.30 16.17
N THR A 83 -2.73 11.32 16.23
CA THR A 83 -2.49 9.96 15.75
C THR A 83 -3.47 9.63 14.62
N PHE A 84 -2.97 8.98 13.58
CA PHE A 84 -3.77 8.56 12.44
C PHE A 84 -3.50 7.10 12.13
N VAL A 85 -4.51 6.41 11.63
CA VAL A 85 -4.36 5.10 10.96
C VAL A 85 -4.24 5.34 9.47
N LEU A 86 -3.13 4.88 8.88
CA LEU A 86 -2.85 4.96 7.46
C LEU A 86 -2.88 3.56 6.86
N ALA A 87 -3.80 3.31 5.95
CA ALA A 87 -3.87 2.08 5.16
C ALA A 87 -3.45 2.32 3.71
N ASP A 88 -2.79 1.33 3.13
CA ASP A 88 -2.35 1.28 1.74
C ASP A 88 -3.00 0.08 1.06
N ASP A 89 -3.72 0.34 -0.03
CA ASP A 89 -4.03 -0.69 -1.02
C ASP A 89 -3.46 -0.31 -2.37
N SER A 90 -2.72 -1.23 -2.98
CA SER A 90 -1.95 -0.96 -4.19
C SER A 90 -1.75 -2.21 -5.02
N GLY A 91 -1.65 -2.03 -6.32
CA GLY A 91 -1.47 -3.11 -7.25
C GLY A 91 -1.07 -2.65 -8.64
N LEU A 92 -0.98 -3.61 -9.54
CA LEU A 92 -0.64 -3.44 -10.95
C LEU A 92 -1.90 -3.55 -11.80
N GLU A 93 -2.07 -2.62 -12.72
CA GLU A 93 -3.07 -2.69 -13.78
C GLU A 93 -2.36 -2.85 -15.12
N VAL A 94 -2.78 -3.81 -15.95
CA VAL A 94 -2.21 -4.07 -17.28
C VAL A 94 -3.30 -3.94 -18.33
N ASP A 95 -3.10 -3.04 -19.31
CA ASP A 95 -4.14 -2.67 -20.28
C ASP A 95 -4.56 -3.85 -21.16
N ALA A 96 -3.60 -4.66 -21.61
CA ALA A 96 -3.89 -5.85 -22.41
C ALA A 96 -4.70 -6.93 -21.67
N LEU A 97 -4.80 -6.83 -20.35
CA LEU A 97 -5.57 -7.75 -19.52
C LEU A 97 -6.83 -7.07 -18.95
N GLY A 98 -7.27 -5.96 -19.53
CA GLY A 98 -8.45 -5.22 -19.08
C GLY A 98 -8.30 -4.65 -17.65
N GLY A 99 -7.08 -4.33 -17.25
CA GLY A 99 -6.76 -3.81 -15.90
C GLY A 99 -6.38 -4.89 -14.88
N ALA A 100 -6.50 -6.19 -15.24
CA ALA A 100 -5.99 -7.24 -14.33
C ALA A 100 -4.46 -7.15 -14.19
N PRO A 101 -3.92 -7.53 -13.01
CA PRO A 101 -4.54 -8.10 -11.82
C PRO A 101 -5.34 -7.12 -10.95
N GLY A 102 -5.14 -5.80 -11.03
CA GLY A 102 -5.90 -4.80 -10.26
C GLY A 102 -5.82 -5.04 -8.75
N VAL A 103 -6.96 -4.95 -8.06
CA VAL A 103 -7.08 -5.20 -6.60
C VAL A 103 -6.70 -6.63 -6.19
N HIS A 104 -6.54 -7.52 -7.13
CA HIS A 104 -6.11 -8.91 -6.89
C HIS A 104 -4.61 -9.12 -7.02
N SER A 105 -3.82 -8.05 -7.15
CA SER A 105 -2.37 -8.12 -7.43
C SER A 105 -1.60 -9.06 -6.52
N ALA A 106 -1.86 -9.04 -5.22
CA ALA A 106 -1.15 -9.88 -4.26
C ALA A 106 -1.56 -11.36 -4.31
N ARG A 107 -2.76 -11.69 -4.81
CA ARG A 107 -3.32 -13.05 -4.87
C ARG A 107 -3.57 -13.53 -6.30
N PHE A 108 -2.95 -12.90 -7.29
CA PHE A 108 -3.25 -13.13 -8.70
C PHE A 108 -3.09 -14.58 -9.13
N ALA A 109 -2.02 -15.26 -8.71
CA ALA A 109 -1.81 -16.67 -9.02
C ALA A 109 -2.78 -17.59 -8.23
N ALA A 110 -3.06 -17.27 -6.96
CA ALA A 110 -3.95 -18.08 -6.11
C ALA A 110 -5.37 -18.17 -6.66
N MET A 111 -5.86 -17.13 -7.34
CA MET A 111 -7.20 -17.14 -7.98
C MET A 111 -7.40 -18.28 -8.98
N GLU A 112 -6.34 -18.77 -9.65
CA GLU A 112 -6.46 -19.91 -10.57
C GLU A 112 -6.57 -21.26 -9.84
N SER A 113 -5.95 -21.36 -8.67
CA SER A 113 -5.90 -22.60 -7.88
C SER A 113 -7.01 -22.71 -6.85
N GLY A 114 -7.88 -21.68 -6.74
CA GLY A 114 -8.92 -21.61 -5.71
C GLY A 114 -8.35 -21.56 -4.28
N ARG A 115 -7.10 -21.14 -4.11
CA ARG A 115 -6.47 -20.98 -2.81
C ARG A 115 -6.80 -19.62 -2.23
N ASP A 116 -7.04 -19.57 -0.94
CA ASP A 116 -7.18 -18.32 -0.22
C ASP A 116 -5.81 -17.70 0.09
N GLY A 117 -5.78 -16.36 0.17
CA GLY A 117 -4.62 -15.59 0.58
C GLY A 117 -3.68 -15.19 -0.55
N ASN A 118 -2.53 -14.61 -0.17
CA ASN A 118 -1.55 -14.10 -1.11
C ASN A 118 -0.72 -15.22 -1.75
N SER A 119 -0.30 -14.99 -2.98
CA SER A 119 0.64 -15.87 -3.68
C SER A 119 2.08 -15.35 -3.53
N PRO A 120 3.09 -16.23 -3.64
CA PRO A 120 4.47 -15.78 -3.85
C PRO A 120 4.58 -14.84 -5.06
N ASP A 121 5.45 -13.82 -4.95
CA ASP A 121 5.66 -12.86 -6.03
C ASP A 121 6.10 -13.54 -7.35
N ALA A 122 6.93 -14.58 -7.23
CA ALA A 122 7.39 -15.36 -8.38
C ALA A 122 6.21 -16.02 -9.15
N ASP A 123 5.21 -16.54 -8.44
CA ASP A 123 4.05 -17.18 -9.05
C ASP A 123 3.15 -16.14 -9.74
N ASN A 124 2.96 -14.97 -9.10
CA ASN A 124 2.22 -13.86 -9.67
C ASN A 124 2.88 -13.35 -10.96
N ASN A 125 4.22 -13.21 -10.95
CA ASN A 125 5.02 -12.80 -12.11
C ASN A 125 4.97 -13.85 -13.24
N ALA A 126 5.08 -15.13 -12.91
CA ALA A 126 4.99 -16.21 -13.89
C ALA A 126 3.62 -16.24 -14.57
N LYS A 127 2.54 -16.09 -13.80
CA LYS A 127 1.18 -15.99 -14.36
C LYS A 127 1.05 -14.79 -15.28
N LEU A 128 1.53 -13.62 -14.86
CA LEU A 128 1.46 -12.40 -15.67
C LEU A 128 2.18 -12.58 -17.00
N LEU A 129 3.40 -13.11 -17.00
CA LEU A 129 4.17 -13.38 -18.21
C LEU A 129 3.48 -14.38 -19.12
N ARG A 130 2.89 -15.43 -18.58
CA ARG A 130 2.14 -16.44 -19.35
C ARG A 130 0.94 -15.81 -20.06
N LEU A 131 0.18 -14.95 -19.39
CA LEU A 131 -0.97 -14.27 -19.99
C LEU A 131 -0.57 -13.26 -21.06
N LEU A 132 0.62 -12.68 -20.96
CA LEU A 132 1.18 -11.73 -21.90
C LEU A 132 2.05 -12.38 -22.99
N ALA A 133 2.15 -13.71 -23.06
CA ALA A 133 3.12 -14.41 -23.94
C ALA A 133 3.03 -14.00 -25.42
N THR A 134 1.82 -13.74 -25.93
CA THR A 134 1.57 -13.35 -27.33
C THR A 134 1.32 -11.85 -27.51
N VAL A 135 1.38 -11.07 -26.41
CA VAL A 135 1.11 -9.63 -26.45
C VAL A 135 2.39 -8.89 -26.85
N PRO A 136 2.40 -8.13 -27.96
CA PRO A 136 3.58 -7.40 -28.40
C PRO A 136 3.86 -6.21 -27.47
N ARG A 137 5.11 -5.73 -27.50
CA ARG A 137 5.63 -4.71 -26.56
C ARG A 137 4.75 -3.47 -26.43
N GLU A 138 4.31 -2.93 -27.57
CA GLU A 138 3.50 -1.70 -27.63
C GLU A 138 2.11 -1.82 -26.99
N LYS A 139 1.65 -3.06 -26.70
CA LYS A 139 0.40 -3.35 -26.02
C LYS A 139 0.58 -3.82 -24.57
N ARG A 140 1.81 -3.82 -24.07
CA ARG A 140 2.10 -4.23 -22.69
C ARG A 140 2.09 -3.06 -21.71
N THR A 141 1.40 -1.98 -22.05
CA THR A 141 1.25 -0.81 -21.18
C THR A 141 0.58 -1.20 -19.87
N ALA A 142 1.08 -0.64 -18.79
CA ALA A 142 0.65 -0.96 -17.44
C ALA A 142 0.88 0.23 -16.52
N ARG A 143 0.25 0.21 -15.35
CA ARG A 143 0.53 1.15 -14.27
C ARG A 143 0.47 0.49 -12.92
N PHE A 144 1.36 0.90 -12.06
CA PHE A 144 1.14 0.69 -10.63
C PHE A 144 0.19 1.76 -10.09
N ARG A 145 -0.74 1.33 -9.23
CA ARG A 145 -1.67 2.19 -8.50
C ARG A 145 -1.44 2.06 -7.00
N CYS A 146 -1.62 3.17 -6.29
CA CYS A 146 -1.67 3.20 -4.84
C CYS A 146 -2.83 4.07 -4.42
N ALA A 147 -3.67 3.56 -3.53
CA ALA A 147 -4.64 4.35 -2.78
C ALA A 147 -4.28 4.29 -1.30
N LEU A 148 -4.20 5.46 -0.67
CA LEU A 148 -4.00 5.61 0.76
C LEU A 148 -5.29 6.12 1.41
N ALA A 149 -5.67 5.50 2.53
CA ALA A 149 -6.75 6.00 3.38
C ALA A 149 -6.17 6.42 4.74
N LEU A 150 -6.42 7.66 5.14
CA LEU A 150 -5.98 8.26 6.39
C LEU A 150 -7.20 8.54 7.26
N VAL A 151 -7.26 7.92 8.43
CA VAL A 151 -8.31 8.10 9.45
C VAL A 151 -7.69 8.69 10.70
N GLU A 152 -8.19 9.83 11.19
CA GLU A 152 -7.75 10.38 12.48
C GLU A 152 -8.24 9.46 13.60
N PHE A 153 -7.32 9.06 14.47
CA PHE A 153 -7.59 8.11 15.53
C PHE A 153 -7.93 8.79 16.85
N PHE A 154 -9.08 8.44 17.42
CA PHE A 154 -9.54 8.91 18.73
C PHE A 154 -9.70 7.70 19.67
N PRO A 155 -8.92 7.65 20.80
CA PRO A 155 -9.01 6.54 21.76
C PRO A 155 -10.39 6.34 22.39
N SER A 156 -11.19 7.41 22.51
CA SER A 156 -12.57 7.35 23.01
C SER A 156 -13.55 6.68 22.04
N GLY A 157 -13.16 6.52 20.78
CA GLY A 157 -14.05 6.08 19.70
C GLY A 157 -15.04 7.15 19.23
N ASP A 158 -15.16 8.24 19.96
CA ASP A 158 -16.03 9.39 19.61
C ASP A 158 -15.26 10.40 18.77
N GLY A 159 -15.93 11.02 17.81
CA GLY A 159 -15.37 12.13 17.03
C GLY A 159 -14.66 11.71 15.73
N GLN A 160 -15.06 10.60 15.13
CA GLN A 160 -14.58 10.22 13.80
C GLN A 160 -14.77 11.36 12.80
N LYS A 161 -13.67 11.79 12.21
CA LYS A 161 -13.66 12.72 11.09
C LYS A 161 -13.74 11.94 9.78
N GLU A 162 -14.21 12.64 8.73
CA GLU A 162 -14.20 12.09 7.37
C GLU A 162 -12.80 11.60 7.01
N PRO A 163 -12.70 10.37 6.48
CA PRO A 163 -11.42 9.83 6.04
C PRO A 163 -10.86 10.63 4.86
N HIS A 164 -9.55 10.74 4.79
CA HIS A 164 -8.88 11.37 3.66
C HIS A 164 -8.28 10.30 2.76
N LEU A 165 -8.53 10.41 1.46
CA LEU A 165 -8.02 9.52 0.44
C LEU A 165 -6.95 10.25 -0.39
N PHE A 166 -5.85 9.54 -0.67
CA PHE A 166 -4.80 10.00 -1.57
C PHE A 166 -4.49 8.90 -2.56
N ASP A 167 -4.24 9.26 -3.80
CA ASP A 167 -3.92 8.30 -4.83
C ASP A 167 -2.65 8.68 -5.59
N GLY A 168 -2.05 7.68 -6.21
CA GLY A 168 -0.91 7.86 -7.08
C GLY A 168 -0.79 6.74 -8.09
N ALA A 169 -0.33 7.10 -9.29
CA ALA A 169 -0.09 6.16 -10.36
C ALA A 169 1.32 6.33 -10.93
N CYS A 170 1.96 5.22 -11.26
CA CYS A 170 3.21 5.20 -12.00
C CYS A 170 2.98 4.43 -13.30
N GLU A 171 2.98 5.15 -14.42
CA GLU A 171 2.82 4.58 -15.76
C GLU A 171 4.11 3.88 -16.20
N GLY A 172 3.95 2.84 -17.00
CA GLY A 172 5.05 2.04 -17.52
C GLY A 172 4.56 0.93 -18.44
N TRP A 173 5.34 -0.13 -18.51
CA TRP A 173 5.03 -1.31 -19.30
C TRP A 173 5.65 -2.56 -18.69
N ILE A 174 5.15 -3.76 -19.08
CA ILE A 174 5.61 -5.05 -18.59
C ILE A 174 6.63 -5.66 -19.55
N ASP A 175 7.82 -5.95 -19.05
CA ASP A 175 8.88 -6.59 -19.83
C ASP A 175 8.57 -8.08 -20.12
N PHE A 176 9.37 -8.69 -21.00
CA PHE A 176 9.22 -10.08 -21.41
C PHE A 176 9.85 -11.08 -20.44
N ALA A 177 10.72 -10.62 -19.57
CA ALA A 177 11.40 -11.43 -18.55
C ALA A 177 11.71 -10.59 -17.31
N PRO A 178 11.84 -11.22 -16.12
CA PRO A 178 12.21 -10.52 -14.91
C PRO A 178 13.65 -9.98 -15.01
N ARG A 179 13.86 -8.74 -14.55
CA ARG A 179 15.16 -8.06 -14.49
C ARG A 179 15.38 -7.46 -13.10
N GLY A 180 16.62 -7.57 -12.60
CA GLY A 180 16.96 -7.10 -11.26
C GLY A 180 16.56 -8.08 -10.15
N LYS A 181 16.95 -7.73 -8.91
CA LYS A 181 16.68 -8.54 -7.70
C LYS A 181 16.11 -7.72 -6.55
N GLY A 182 15.97 -6.41 -6.71
CA GLY A 182 15.44 -5.50 -5.70
C GLY A 182 13.92 -5.46 -5.69
N GLY A 183 13.36 -4.77 -4.71
CA GLY A 183 11.93 -4.53 -4.60
C GLY A 183 11.09 -5.76 -4.24
N PHE A 184 9.82 -5.73 -4.62
CA PHE A 184 8.84 -6.79 -4.36
C PHE A 184 7.71 -6.79 -5.40
N GLY A 185 6.87 -7.81 -5.38
CA GLY A 185 5.74 -7.92 -6.29
C GLY A 185 6.16 -8.01 -7.74
N TYR A 186 5.65 -7.10 -8.55
CA TYR A 186 5.92 -7.04 -10.00
C TYR A 186 7.09 -6.13 -10.38
N ASP A 187 7.86 -5.63 -9.42
CA ASP A 187 9.01 -4.74 -9.66
C ASP A 187 10.02 -5.29 -10.69
N PRO A 188 10.31 -6.60 -10.73
CA PRO A 188 11.23 -7.15 -11.73
C PRO A 188 10.71 -7.10 -13.17
N LEU A 189 9.41 -6.96 -13.37
CA LEU A 189 8.78 -6.94 -14.70
C LEU A 189 8.39 -5.53 -15.14
N PHE A 190 8.23 -4.60 -14.21
CA PHE A 190 7.69 -3.28 -14.50
C PHE A 190 8.79 -2.27 -14.84
N ILE A 191 8.70 -1.69 -16.03
CA ILE A 191 9.61 -0.64 -16.51
C ILE A 191 8.82 0.68 -16.51
N PRO A 192 9.16 1.65 -15.64
CA PRO A 192 8.46 2.92 -15.59
C PRO A 192 8.72 3.77 -16.83
N THR A 193 7.76 4.56 -17.23
CA THR A 193 7.85 5.47 -18.38
C THR A 193 9.09 6.37 -18.26
N GLY A 194 9.86 6.50 -19.36
CA GLY A 194 11.08 7.29 -19.41
C GLY A 194 12.30 6.58 -18.83
N ARG A 195 12.22 5.27 -18.57
CA ARG A 195 13.34 4.43 -18.10
C ARG A 195 13.49 3.20 -18.98
N ASP A 196 14.71 2.61 -18.94
CA ASP A 196 15.04 1.36 -19.63
C ASP A 196 15.25 0.19 -18.65
N GLN A 197 15.20 0.49 -17.34
CA GLN A 197 15.42 -0.43 -16.24
C GLN A 197 14.13 -0.72 -15.52
N SER A 198 13.99 -1.94 -15.02
CA SER A 198 12.88 -2.32 -14.15
C SER A 198 12.99 -1.62 -12.77
N PHE A 199 11.89 -1.55 -12.04
CA PHE A 199 11.95 -1.06 -10.66
C PHE A 199 12.94 -1.86 -9.80
N ALA A 200 13.07 -3.16 -10.03
CA ALA A 200 14.01 -4.00 -9.31
C ALA A 200 15.50 -3.73 -9.67
N GLU A 201 15.78 -3.11 -10.82
CA GLU A 201 17.11 -2.67 -11.22
C GLU A 201 17.40 -1.22 -10.79
N LEU A 202 16.40 -0.34 -10.76
CA LEU A 202 16.55 1.07 -10.41
C LEU A 202 16.92 1.30 -8.95
N GLY A 203 16.57 0.35 -8.07
CA GLY A 203 16.81 0.47 -6.63
C GLY A 203 15.78 1.33 -5.89
N GLU A 204 15.81 1.23 -4.57
CA GLU A 204 14.79 1.81 -3.70
C GLU A 204 14.77 3.35 -3.75
N ASP A 205 15.92 4.00 -3.78
CA ASP A 205 15.98 5.47 -3.77
C ASP A 205 15.28 6.08 -4.99
N VAL A 206 15.54 5.52 -6.19
CA VAL A 206 14.88 5.99 -7.42
C VAL A 206 13.39 5.66 -7.38
N LYS A 207 13.03 4.43 -6.99
CA LYS A 207 11.64 3.99 -6.86
C LYS A 207 10.86 4.88 -5.88
N ASN A 208 11.45 5.20 -4.73
CA ASN A 208 10.84 6.07 -3.71
C ASN A 208 10.64 7.52 -4.18
N GLY A 209 11.32 7.95 -5.25
CA GLY A 209 11.12 9.26 -5.86
C GLY A 209 10.03 9.31 -6.92
N ILE A 210 9.74 8.20 -7.62
CA ILE A 210 8.88 8.21 -8.82
C ILE A 210 7.67 7.27 -8.76
N SER A 211 7.60 6.39 -7.77
CA SER A 211 6.59 5.35 -7.68
C SER A 211 5.18 5.89 -7.44
N HIS A 212 4.19 5.02 -7.67
CA HIS A 212 2.78 5.24 -7.32
C HIS A 212 2.62 5.62 -5.84
N ARG A 213 3.31 4.92 -4.94
CA ARG A 213 3.29 5.19 -3.49
C ARG A 213 3.93 6.53 -3.16
N ALA A 214 5.03 6.89 -3.81
CA ALA A 214 5.66 8.20 -3.62
C ALA A 214 4.70 9.34 -3.99
N LYS A 215 3.96 9.21 -5.09
CA LYS A 215 2.97 10.20 -5.53
C LYS A 215 1.80 10.32 -4.56
N ALA A 216 1.25 9.20 -4.09
CA ALA A 216 0.17 9.21 -3.11
C ALA A 216 0.62 9.85 -1.78
N LEU A 217 1.83 9.53 -1.32
CA LEU A 217 2.41 10.12 -0.09
C LEU A 217 2.76 11.60 -0.26
N ALA A 218 3.05 12.07 -1.46
CA ALA A 218 3.22 13.50 -1.73
C ALA A 218 1.91 14.26 -1.46
N GLY A 219 0.76 13.74 -1.93
CA GLY A 219 -0.55 14.30 -1.63
C GLY A 219 -0.85 14.33 -0.13
N LEU A 220 -0.50 13.26 0.60
CA LEU A 220 -0.64 13.19 2.05
C LEU A 220 0.22 14.28 2.74
N ARG A 221 1.48 14.48 2.33
CA ARG A 221 2.34 15.54 2.87
C ARG A 221 1.76 16.93 2.63
N GLU A 222 1.25 17.20 1.44
CA GLU A 222 0.61 18.49 1.12
C GLU A 222 -0.60 18.74 2.02
N TRP A 223 -1.42 17.71 2.26
CA TRP A 223 -2.58 17.82 3.13
C TRP A 223 -2.16 18.19 4.55
N PHE A 224 -1.14 17.55 5.13
CA PHE A 224 -0.60 17.91 6.45
C PHE A 224 0.01 19.32 6.47
N GLY A 225 0.67 19.73 5.40
CA GLY A 225 1.22 21.10 5.28
C GLY A 225 0.13 22.17 5.31
N ARG A 226 -1.02 21.91 4.68
CA ARG A 226 -2.19 22.84 4.68
C ARG A 226 -2.97 22.79 5.99
N SER A 227 -3.04 21.63 6.64
CA SER A 227 -3.82 21.41 7.87
C SER A 227 -3.05 21.74 9.14
N GLY A 228 -1.72 21.83 9.09
CA GLY A 228 -0.83 22.13 10.22
C GLY A 228 -0.82 23.60 10.66
N GLY A 229 -1.56 24.46 9.98
CA GLY A 229 -1.72 25.88 10.32
C GLY A 229 -3.05 26.24 10.98
N LYS A 230 -3.86 25.23 11.42
CA LYS A 230 -5.10 25.46 12.14
C LYS A 230 -5.15 24.67 13.43
#